data_bbd68e1da868cbc5b40a0f6b728ec173
#
_entry.id   bbd68e1da868cbc5b40a0f6b728ec173
#
_cell.length_a   1.000
_cell.length_b   1.000
_cell.length_c   1.000
_cell.angle_alpha   90.00
_cell.angle_beta   90.00
_cell.angle_gamma   90.00
#
_symmetry.space_group_name_H-M   'P 1'
#
loop_
_entity.id
_entity.type
_entity.pdbx_description
1 polymer ?
#
loop_
_entity_poly.entity_id
_entity_poly.type
_entity_poly.pdbx_seq_one_letter_code
_entity_poly.pdbx_strand_id
1 'polypeptide(L)'
;DDLEQAVDNSAATAEVVTQERQVLHNILDLGEISVEEVMRPRSTWVTLPLPIHLDDLDPQSIDTGFVVVGGDGEIVESIIPLDHRASLPARHLERLAEEVIPVPWCARLAPVLQRMRDTFSSAACVVNEYGEAVGILTHDDILDTILSPEPSRARRLLRREPVEEVREGRFEVQALTTLRYLSRRLDLDFEPDPEDQVTVSGLLQEQLERVPVVGDECQWQGHRIRVIEASGRGPVKVLIAHED
;
A
#
# COMPACT_ATOMS: atom_id res chain seq x y z
N ASP A 1 31.53 -32.18 3.34
CA ASP A 1 30.72 -31.81 4.53
C ASP A 1 31.17 -30.46 5.14
N ASP A 2 32.45 -30.35 5.64
CA ASP A 2 32.88 -29.11 6.31
C ASP A 2 33.01 -27.90 5.35
N LEU A 3 33.37 -28.12 4.09
CA LEU A 3 33.45 -27.08 3.06
C LEU A 3 32.06 -26.65 2.58
N GLU A 4 31.12 -27.57 2.41
CA GLU A 4 29.74 -27.26 2.06
C GLU A 4 29.07 -26.47 3.19
N GLN A 5 29.28 -26.86 4.43
CA GLN A 5 28.77 -26.14 5.60
C GLN A 5 29.39 -24.75 5.77
N ALA A 6 30.66 -24.56 5.39
CA ALA A 6 31.32 -23.26 5.39
C ALA A 6 30.81 -22.35 4.26
N VAL A 7 30.49 -22.91 3.09
CA VAL A 7 29.89 -22.19 1.95
C VAL A 7 28.46 -21.76 2.28
N ASP A 8 27.65 -22.65 2.87
CA ASP A 8 26.28 -22.35 3.30
C ASP A 8 26.26 -21.27 4.40
N ASN A 9 27.15 -21.34 5.38
CA ASN A 9 27.30 -20.30 6.39
C ASN A 9 27.77 -18.96 5.82
N SER A 10 28.65 -18.98 4.81
CA SER A 10 29.12 -17.78 4.12
C SER A 10 28.01 -17.15 3.28
N ALA A 11 27.22 -17.96 2.57
CA ALA A 11 26.07 -17.49 1.80
C ALA A 11 24.99 -16.90 2.71
N ALA A 12 24.64 -17.59 3.81
CA ALA A 12 23.70 -17.09 4.79
C ALA A 12 24.14 -15.78 5.43
N THR A 13 25.45 -15.63 5.72
CA THR A 13 26.01 -14.39 6.26
C THR A 13 25.95 -13.24 5.22
N ALA A 14 26.21 -13.54 3.93
CA ALA A 14 26.11 -12.54 2.87
C ALA A 14 24.66 -12.11 2.62
N GLU A 15 23.71 -13.02 2.72
CA GLU A 15 22.27 -12.73 2.59
C GLU A 15 21.76 -11.84 3.73
N VAL A 16 22.15 -12.15 4.98
CA VAL A 16 21.84 -11.32 6.16
C VAL A 16 22.39 -9.91 6.00
N VAL A 17 23.66 -9.77 5.59
CA VAL A 17 24.28 -8.45 5.37
C VAL A 17 23.56 -7.67 4.26
N THR A 18 23.08 -8.34 3.22
CA THR A 18 22.33 -7.72 2.14
C THR A 18 20.96 -7.24 2.63
N GLN A 19 20.27 -8.05 3.43
CA GLN A 19 18.99 -7.69 4.02
C GLN A 19 19.11 -6.52 4.99
N GLU A 20 20.12 -6.52 5.86
CA GLU A 20 20.39 -5.40 6.77
C GLU A 20 20.65 -4.09 6.02
N ARG A 21 21.42 -4.12 4.93
CA ARG A 21 21.63 -2.95 4.08
C ARG A 21 20.33 -2.44 3.46
N GLN A 22 19.47 -3.34 2.99
CA GLN A 22 18.19 -2.95 2.39
C GLN A 22 17.29 -2.28 3.42
N VAL A 23 17.21 -2.82 4.63
CA VAL A 23 16.45 -2.21 5.74
C VAL A 23 16.97 -0.79 6.04
N LEU A 24 18.29 -0.60 6.09
CA LEU A 24 18.87 0.73 6.30
C LEU A 24 18.53 1.70 5.16
N HIS A 25 18.56 1.26 3.90
CA HIS A 25 18.12 2.06 2.77
C HIS A 25 16.64 2.44 2.89
N ASN A 26 15.77 1.47 3.18
CA ASN A 26 14.34 1.73 3.33
C ASN A 26 14.06 2.74 4.46
N ILE A 27 14.84 2.71 5.56
CA ILE A 27 14.71 3.70 6.64
C ILE A 27 15.10 5.11 6.14
N LEU A 28 16.16 5.24 5.35
CA LEU A 28 16.56 6.52 4.79
C LEU A 28 15.51 7.04 3.80
N ASP A 29 14.93 6.16 3.00
CA ASP A 29 13.89 6.47 2.01
C ASP A 29 12.57 6.94 2.65
N LEU A 30 12.31 6.67 3.95
CA LEU A 30 11.09 7.12 4.63
C LEU A 30 10.90 8.64 4.59
N GLY A 31 11.98 9.40 4.47
CA GLY A 31 11.94 10.86 4.31
C GLY A 31 11.44 11.32 2.94
N GLU A 32 11.47 10.43 1.93
CA GLU A 32 11.10 10.71 0.54
C GLU A 32 9.79 10.08 0.12
N ILE A 33 9.36 9.02 0.84
CA ILE A 33 8.11 8.30 0.57
C ILE A 33 6.93 9.10 1.14
N SER A 34 5.90 9.34 0.33
CA SER A 34 4.65 9.94 0.78
C SER A 34 3.76 8.91 1.49
N VAL A 35 2.89 9.41 2.37
CA VAL A 35 1.89 8.57 3.05
C VAL A 35 0.98 7.86 2.04
N GLU A 36 0.64 8.52 0.94
CA GLU A 36 -0.20 7.96 -0.12
C GLU A 36 0.43 6.71 -0.76
N GLU A 37 1.76 6.66 -0.88
CA GLU A 37 2.45 5.48 -1.44
C GLU A 37 2.28 4.22 -0.58
N VAL A 38 2.02 4.39 0.73
CA VAL A 38 2.02 3.30 1.71
C VAL A 38 0.63 3.02 2.29
N MET A 39 -0.24 4.03 2.42
CA MET A 39 -1.56 3.89 3.02
C MET A 39 -2.40 2.78 2.38
N ARG A 40 -3.38 2.28 3.11
CA ARG A 40 -4.47 1.43 2.61
C ARG A 40 -5.57 2.32 2.06
N PRO A 41 -5.88 2.29 0.75
CA PRO A 41 -6.92 3.14 0.16
C PRO A 41 -8.31 2.88 0.76
N ARG A 42 -9.19 3.87 0.70
CA ARG A 42 -10.58 3.81 1.21
C ARG A 42 -11.36 2.57 0.73
N SER A 43 -11.06 2.07 -0.46
CA SER A 43 -11.70 0.89 -1.04
C SER A 43 -11.29 -0.45 -0.40
N THR A 44 -10.30 -0.47 0.48
CA THR A 44 -9.70 -1.70 1.03
C THR A 44 -10.16 -2.05 2.43
N TRP A 45 -10.92 -1.20 3.11
CA TRP A 45 -11.44 -1.49 4.45
C TRP A 45 -12.95 -1.39 4.54
N VAL A 46 -13.50 -1.96 5.59
CA VAL A 46 -14.92 -1.95 5.92
C VAL A 46 -15.19 -0.97 7.05
N THR A 47 -16.28 -0.22 6.94
CA THR A 47 -16.79 0.66 8.00
C THR A 47 -18.04 0.00 8.59
N LEU A 48 -18.08 -0.14 9.91
CA LEU A 48 -19.21 -0.75 10.62
C LEU A 48 -19.89 0.30 11.51
N PRO A 49 -21.24 0.39 11.44
CA PRO A 49 -22.01 1.27 12.33
C PRO A 49 -22.09 0.67 13.73
N LEU A 50 -22.29 1.55 14.73
CA LEU A 50 -22.51 1.15 16.11
C LEU A 50 -23.91 0.59 16.35
N PRO A 51 -24.10 -0.40 17.25
CA PRO A 51 -23.06 -1.16 17.97
C PRO A 51 -22.45 -2.26 17.11
N ILE A 52 -21.16 -2.59 17.34
CA ILE A 52 -20.42 -3.58 16.54
C ILE A 52 -20.34 -4.91 17.31
N HIS A 53 -20.68 -6.00 16.64
CA HIS A 53 -20.59 -7.37 17.17
C HIS A 53 -19.58 -8.20 16.39
N LEU A 54 -19.09 -9.26 17.00
CA LEU A 54 -18.13 -10.17 16.37
C LEU A 54 -18.67 -10.80 15.07
N ASP A 55 -19.98 -11.05 15.03
CA ASP A 55 -20.66 -11.63 13.86
C ASP A 55 -20.80 -10.64 12.68
N ASP A 56 -20.54 -9.35 12.91
CA ASP A 56 -20.54 -8.32 11.85
C ASP A 56 -19.23 -8.30 11.07
N LEU A 57 -18.19 -9.01 11.56
CA LEU A 57 -16.90 -9.09 10.91
C LEU A 57 -16.95 -10.06 9.72
N ASP A 58 -16.78 -9.55 8.53
CA ASP A 58 -16.66 -10.32 7.31
C ASP A 58 -15.18 -10.72 7.01
N PRO A 59 -14.91 -11.57 6.01
CA PRO A 59 -13.56 -11.93 5.61
C PRO A 59 -12.69 -10.72 5.22
N GLN A 60 -13.28 -9.68 4.63
CA GLN A 60 -12.54 -8.48 4.23
C GLN A 60 -12.04 -7.71 5.46
N SER A 61 -12.88 -7.52 6.48
CA SER A 61 -12.48 -6.94 7.77
C SER A 61 -11.32 -7.69 8.39
N ILE A 62 -11.41 -9.01 8.33
CA ILE A 62 -10.40 -9.92 8.84
C ILE A 62 -9.06 -9.76 8.10
N ASP A 63 -9.09 -9.69 6.78
CA ASP A 63 -7.89 -9.57 5.96
C ASP A 63 -7.23 -8.20 6.09
N THR A 64 -8.03 -7.16 6.35
CA THR A 64 -7.52 -5.81 6.60
C THR A 64 -6.79 -5.70 7.94
N GLY A 65 -7.17 -6.51 8.95
CA GLY A 65 -6.59 -6.48 10.30
C GLY A 65 -7.19 -5.41 11.20
N PHE A 66 -8.17 -4.64 10.72
CA PHE A 66 -8.94 -3.66 11.49
C PHE A 66 -10.30 -3.40 10.84
N VAL A 67 -11.22 -2.82 11.60
CA VAL A 67 -12.45 -2.21 11.08
C VAL A 67 -12.53 -0.76 11.47
N VAL A 68 -13.13 0.05 10.62
CA VAL A 68 -13.38 1.46 10.88
C VAL A 68 -14.72 1.59 11.63
N VAL A 69 -14.72 2.36 12.72
CA VAL A 69 -15.91 2.65 13.50
C VAL A 69 -16.60 3.89 12.93
N GLY A 70 -17.88 3.77 12.63
CA GLY A 70 -18.69 4.93 12.23
C GLY A 70 -19.74 4.60 11.18
N GLY A 71 -20.40 5.64 10.67
CA GLY A 71 -21.29 5.57 9.50
C GLY A 71 -20.55 5.99 8.23
N ASP A 72 -21.31 6.33 7.18
CA ASP A 72 -20.77 6.83 5.89
C ASP A 72 -20.18 8.25 6.00
N GLY A 73 -19.53 8.57 7.14
CA GLY A 73 -18.90 9.85 7.38
C GLY A 73 -17.64 10.07 6.56
N GLU A 74 -17.36 11.31 6.24
CA GLU A 74 -16.18 11.74 5.48
C GLU A 74 -14.88 11.60 6.28
N ILE A 75 -14.95 11.55 7.61
CA ILE A 75 -13.80 11.47 8.52
C ILE A 75 -13.85 10.14 9.29
N VAL A 76 -12.68 9.50 9.39
CA VAL A 76 -12.46 8.34 10.25
C VAL A 76 -11.88 8.82 11.58
N GLU A 77 -12.62 8.63 12.67
CA GLU A 77 -12.21 9.05 14.01
C GLU A 77 -11.53 7.92 14.79
N SER A 78 -11.94 6.68 14.55
CA SER A 78 -11.40 5.52 15.26
C SER A 78 -11.44 4.24 14.43
N ILE A 79 -10.55 3.31 14.79
CA ILE A 79 -10.49 1.94 14.27
C ILE A 79 -10.52 0.94 15.41
N ILE A 80 -10.94 -0.29 15.12
CA ILE A 80 -10.80 -1.43 16.03
C ILE A 80 -9.74 -2.36 15.44
N PRO A 81 -8.54 -2.47 16.05
CA PRO A 81 -7.54 -3.46 15.63
C PRO A 81 -8.05 -4.90 15.84
N LEU A 82 -7.77 -5.78 14.89
CA LEU A 82 -8.18 -7.19 14.94
C LEU A 82 -7.03 -8.16 15.20
N ASP A 83 -5.90 -7.68 15.69
CA ASP A 83 -4.66 -8.46 15.86
C ASP A 83 -4.80 -9.63 16.86
N HIS A 84 -5.69 -9.49 17.83
CA HIS A 84 -5.89 -10.47 18.91
C HIS A 84 -7.28 -11.11 18.86
N ARG A 85 -7.67 -11.67 17.71
CA ARG A 85 -9.00 -12.26 17.47
C ARG A 85 -9.47 -13.25 18.50
N ALA A 86 -8.58 -14.05 19.06
CA ALA A 86 -8.92 -15.07 20.06
C ALA A 86 -9.45 -14.49 21.38
N SER A 87 -9.24 -13.19 21.61
CA SER A 87 -9.66 -12.46 22.81
C SER A 87 -10.73 -11.39 22.56
N LEU A 88 -11.26 -11.28 21.35
CA LEU A 88 -12.30 -10.30 21.03
C LEU A 88 -13.61 -10.65 21.75
N PRO A 89 -14.30 -9.67 22.39
CA PRO A 89 -15.61 -9.90 22.99
C PRO A 89 -16.67 -10.14 21.90
N ALA A 90 -17.67 -10.98 22.19
CA ALA A 90 -18.74 -11.28 21.25
C ALA A 90 -19.61 -10.06 20.91
N ARG A 91 -19.62 -9.03 21.76
CA ARG A 91 -20.47 -7.83 21.61
C ARG A 91 -19.70 -6.59 22.06
N HIS A 92 -20.11 -5.43 21.51
CA HIS A 92 -19.56 -4.13 21.87
C HIS A 92 -18.05 -4.01 21.57
N LEU A 93 -17.65 -4.41 20.35
CA LEU A 93 -16.27 -4.27 19.88
C LEU A 93 -15.81 -2.81 19.85
N GLU A 94 -16.72 -1.85 19.73
CA GLU A 94 -16.43 -0.41 19.79
C GLU A 94 -15.74 0.04 21.08
N ARG A 95 -15.78 -0.76 22.16
CA ARG A 95 -15.02 -0.48 23.39
C ARG A 95 -13.51 -0.67 23.24
N LEU A 96 -13.09 -1.34 22.18
CA LEU A 96 -11.69 -1.55 21.79
C LEU A 96 -11.24 -0.53 20.74
N ALA A 97 -12.11 0.42 20.40
CA ALA A 97 -11.79 1.43 19.40
C ALA A 97 -10.64 2.32 19.87
N GLU A 98 -9.71 2.55 18.99
CA GLU A 98 -8.56 3.43 19.17
C GLU A 98 -8.71 4.65 18.27
N GLU A 99 -8.44 5.84 18.83
CA GLU A 99 -8.47 7.07 18.05
C GLU A 99 -7.33 7.11 17.03
N VAL A 100 -7.62 7.62 15.84
CA VAL A 100 -6.64 7.83 14.78
C VAL A 100 -6.30 9.31 14.64
N ILE A 101 -5.07 9.62 14.26
CA ILE A 101 -4.66 10.99 13.99
C ILE A 101 -4.86 11.34 12.51
N PRO A 102 -5.40 12.53 12.18
CA PRO A 102 -5.48 12.96 10.79
C PRO A 102 -4.11 13.38 10.27
N VAL A 103 -3.77 12.92 9.05
CA VAL A 103 -2.54 13.27 8.35
C VAL A 103 -2.83 13.57 6.87
N PRO A 104 -2.17 14.57 6.25
CA PRO A 104 -2.35 14.82 4.82
C PRO A 104 -1.79 13.67 3.97
N TRP A 105 -2.44 13.36 2.85
CA TRP A 105 -2.01 12.34 1.91
C TRP A 105 -0.60 12.56 1.36
N CYS A 106 -0.21 13.83 1.15
CA CYS A 106 1.10 14.24 0.65
C CYS A 106 2.20 14.31 1.74
N ALA A 107 1.85 14.05 3.02
CA ALA A 107 2.84 14.07 4.10
C ALA A 107 3.92 12.99 3.90
N ARG A 108 5.15 13.28 4.32
CA ARG A 108 6.23 12.30 4.31
C ARG A 108 6.08 11.29 5.45
N LEU A 109 6.48 10.07 5.18
CA LEU A 109 6.23 8.95 6.09
C LEU A 109 6.99 9.09 7.42
N ALA A 110 8.24 9.57 7.40
CA ALA A 110 9.07 9.70 8.59
C ALA A 110 8.47 10.66 9.65
N PRO A 111 8.05 11.90 9.32
CA PRO A 111 7.35 12.79 10.28
C PRO A 111 6.04 12.20 10.80
N VAL A 112 5.30 11.47 9.95
CA VAL A 112 4.03 10.85 10.36
C VAL A 112 4.27 9.72 11.35
N LEU A 113 5.26 8.85 11.12
CA LEU A 113 5.67 7.82 12.07
C LEU A 113 6.06 8.45 13.43
N GLN A 114 6.82 9.53 13.42
CA GLN A 114 7.19 10.23 14.66
C GLN A 114 5.94 10.74 15.38
N ARG A 115 5.00 11.38 14.66
CA ARG A 115 3.76 11.89 15.24
C ARG A 115 2.88 10.77 15.81
N MET A 116 2.74 9.63 15.11
CA MET A 116 2.01 8.46 15.61
C MET A 116 2.61 7.94 16.93
N ARG A 117 3.94 7.90 17.02
CA ARG A 117 4.64 7.51 18.27
C ARG A 117 4.42 8.49 19.40
N ASP A 118 4.52 9.80 19.13
CA ASP A 118 4.37 10.84 20.15
C ASP A 118 2.93 10.91 20.71
N THR A 119 1.94 10.55 19.88
CA THR A 119 0.51 10.49 20.26
C THR A 119 0.06 9.11 20.71
N PHE A 120 0.91 8.10 20.68
CA PHE A 120 0.59 6.70 20.96
C PHE A 120 -0.57 6.18 20.10
N SER A 121 -0.71 6.68 18.87
CA SER A 121 -1.77 6.28 17.96
C SER A 121 -1.32 5.07 17.13
N SER A 122 -2.13 4.00 17.07
CA SER A 122 -1.84 2.78 16.29
C SER A 122 -1.97 2.99 14.79
N ALA A 123 -2.78 3.98 14.37
CA ALA A 123 -3.03 4.31 12.98
C ALA A 123 -3.23 5.81 12.76
N ALA A 124 -3.14 6.21 11.49
CA ALA A 124 -3.46 7.55 11.01
C ALA A 124 -4.54 7.50 9.93
N CYS A 125 -5.54 8.39 10.03
CA CYS A 125 -6.50 8.66 8.97
C CYS A 125 -5.85 9.60 7.95
N VAL A 126 -5.69 9.14 6.72
CA VAL A 126 -5.12 9.93 5.63
C VAL A 126 -6.22 10.74 4.96
N VAL A 127 -6.05 12.05 4.91
CA VAL A 127 -7.05 12.97 4.37
C VAL A 127 -6.53 13.73 3.15
N ASN A 128 -7.45 14.04 2.22
CA ASN A 128 -7.18 14.91 1.09
C ASN A 128 -7.31 16.40 1.49
N GLU A 129 -7.17 17.30 0.51
CA GLU A 129 -7.28 18.75 0.67
C GLU A 129 -8.69 19.23 1.07
N TYR A 130 -9.70 18.40 0.90
CA TYR A 130 -11.08 18.66 1.32
C TYR A 130 -11.40 18.15 2.72
N GLY A 131 -10.45 17.43 3.35
CA GLY A 131 -10.63 16.80 4.65
C GLY A 131 -11.32 15.42 4.59
N GLU A 132 -11.51 14.86 3.38
CA GLU A 132 -12.10 13.53 3.22
C GLU A 132 -11.09 12.43 3.48
N ALA A 133 -11.52 11.34 4.13
CA ALA A 133 -10.68 10.19 4.39
C ALA A 133 -10.42 9.39 3.10
N VAL A 134 -9.22 9.45 2.57
CA VAL A 134 -8.77 8.74 1.36
C VAL A 134 -8.01 7.45 1.67
N GLY A 135 -7.50 7.31 2.90
CA GLY A 135 -6.70 6.16 3.30
C GLY A 135 -6.58 6.00 4.81
N ILE A 136 -6.05 4.85 5.23
CA ILE A 136 -5.58 4.57 6.59
C ILE A 136 -4.15 4.05 6.49
N LEU A 137 -3.29 4.55 7.38
CA LEU A 137 -1.91 4.12 7.54
C LEU A 137 -1.75 3.52 8.94
N THR A 138 -1.31 2.27 9.04
CA THR A 138 -1.01 1.59 10.31
C THR A 138 0.49 1.49 10.54
N HIS A 139 0.90 1.20 11.78
CA HIS A 139 2.31 0.89 12.07
C HIS A 139 2.82 -0.31 11.27
N ASP A 140 1.98 -1.33 11.06
CA ASP A 140 2.35 -2.52 10.29
C ASP A 140 2.64 -2.17 8.82
N ASP A 141 1.91 -1.21 8.23
CA ASP A 141 2.17 -0.74 6.88
C ASP A 141 3.54 -0.07 6.75
N ILE A 142 3.93 0.69 7.79
CA ILE A 142 5.24 1.35 7.85
C ILE A 142 6.34 0.31 8.08
N LEU A 143 6.14 -0.64 9.01
CA LEU A 143 7.10 -1.71 9.29
C LEU A 143 7.32 -2.60 8.08
N ASP A 144 6.25 -2.96 7.36
CA ASP A 144 6.36 -3.71 6.11
C ASP A 144 7.18 -2.95 5.06
N THR A 145 6.99 -1.63 4.96
CA THR A 145 7.77 -0.77 4.07
C THR A 145 9.27 -0.75 4.44
N ILE A 146 9.59 -0.78 5.74
CA ILE A 146 10.98 -0.81 6.22
C ILE A 146 11.63 -2.18 6.03
N LEU A 147 10.90 -3.26 6.37
CA LEU A 147 11.47 -4.60 6.48
C LEU A 147 11.43 -5.39 5.17
N SER A 148 10.55 -5.03 4.23
CA SER A 148 10.47 -5.71 2.93
C SER A 148 11.69 -5.43 2.07
N PRO A 149 12.26 -6.45 1.42
CA PRO A 149 13.34 -6.26 0.44
C PRO A 149 12.91 -5.37 -0.74
N GLU A 150 11.66 -5.49 -1.15
CA GLU A 150 11.04 -4.70 -2.21
C GLU A 150 9.67 -4.18 -1.71
N PRO A 151 9.64 -3.04 -1.00
CA PRO A 151 8.40 -2.49 -0.48
C PRO A 151 7.38 -2.21 -1.59
N SER A 152 6.19 -2.78 -1.47
CA SER A 152 5.12 -2.58 -2.44
C SER A 152 3.74 -2.63 -1.78
N ARG A 153 3.03 -1.50 -1.81
CA ARG A 153 1.64 -1.43 -1.36
C ARG A 153 0.75 -2.46 -2.06
N ALA A 154 0.90 -2.60 -3.37
CA ALA A 154 0.10 -3.53 -4.14
C ALA A 154 0.37 -4.99 -3.74
N ARG A 155 1.64 -5.38 -3.54
CA ARG A 155 2.00 -6.73 -3.06
C ARG A 155 1.37 -7.01 -1.70
N ARG A 156 1.46 -6.07 -0.75
CA ARG A 156 0.89 -6.21 0.59
C ARG A 156 -0.63 -6.36 0.55
N LEU A 157 -1.34 -5.49 -0.18
CA LEU A 157 -2.79 -5.50 -0.26
C LEU A 157 -3.34 -6.71 -1.01
N LEU A 158 -2.67 -7.13 -2.08
CA LEU A 158 -3.12 -8.23 -2.95
C LEU A 158 -2.54 -9.60 -2.55
N ARG A 159 -1.55 -9.62 -1.64
CA ARG A 159 -0.83 -10.83 -1.21
C ARG A 159 -0.27 -11.65 -2.38
N ARG A 160 0.09 -10.98 -3.47
CA ARG A 160 0.69 -11.56 -4.68
C ARG A 160 1.61 -10.57 -5.34
N GLU A 161 2.46 -11.07 -6.26
CA GLU A 161 3.31 -10.22 -7.08
C GLU A 161 2.44 -9.29 -7.95
N PRO A 162 2.63 -7.95 -7.86
CA PRO A 162 1.83 -7.01 -8.62
C PRO A 162 2.33 -6.76 -10.04
N VAL A 163 3.55 -7.20 -10.38
CA VAL A 163 4.20 -7.03 -11.68
C VAL A 163 4.73 -8.39 -12.13
N GLU A 164 4.12 -8.98 -13.13
CA GLU A 164 4.48 -10.29 -13.67
C GLU A 164 4.87 -10.18 -15.14
N GLU A 165 6.07 -10.67 -15.49
CA GLU A 165 6.48 -10.76 -16.89
C GLU A 165 5.78 -11.94 -17.56
N VAL A 166 4.87 -11.66 -18.50
CA VAL A 166 4.09 -12.68 -19.22
C VAL A 166 4.76 -13.12 -20.53
N ARG A 167 5.59 -12.26 -21.10
CA ARG A 167 6.47 -12.51 -22.26
C ARG A 167 7.65 -11.55 -22.18
N GLU A 168 8.71 -11.85 -22.90
CA GLU A 168 9.88 -10.98 -23.00
C GLU A 168 9.48 -9.52 -23.29
N GLY A 169 9.81 -8.62 -22.36
CA GLY A 169 9.49 -7.20 -22.43
C GLY A 169 8.00 -6.84 -22.30
N ARG A 170 7.13 -7.78 -21.86
CA ARG A 170 5.70 -7.53 -21.62
C ARG A 170 5.30 -7.92 -20.21
N PHE A 171 4.73 -6.99 -19.47
CA PHE A 171 4.40 -7.13 -18.06
C PHE A 171 2.92 -6.94 -17.81
N GLU A 172 2.29 -7.90 -17.12
CA GLU A 172 0.98 -7.67 -16.49
C GLU A 172 1.19 -6.99 -15.15
N VAL A 173 0.52 -5.86 -14.94
CA VAL A 173 0.70 -5.02 -13.76
C VAL A 173 -0.64 -4.72 -13.12
N GLN A 174 -0.72 -4.88 -11.79
CA GLN A 174 -1.88 -4.45 -11.02
C GLN A 174 -1.95 -2.92 -10.97
N ALA A 175 -3.09 -2.32 -11.29
CA ALA A 175 -3.21 -0.87 -11.42
C ALA A 175 -2.98 -0.08 -10.11
N LEU A 176 -3.05 -0.75 -8.94
CA LEU A 176 -2.68 -0.20 -7.64
C LEU A 176 -1.17 -0.10 -7.41
N THR A 177 -0.35 -0.66 -8.31
CA THR A 177 1.10 -0.59 -8.22
C THR A 177 1.56 0.86 -8.28
N THR A 178 2.46 1.24 -7.37
CA THR A 178 3.05 2.58 -7.39
C THR A 178 4.03 2.71 -8.56
N LEU A 179 4.12 3.91 -9.14
CA LEU A 179 5.05 4.19 -10.25
C LEU A 179 6.51 4.00 -9.78
N ARG A 180 6.82 4.34 -8.53
CA ARG A 180 8.13 4.09 -7.91
C ARG A 180 8.49 2.59 -7.88
N TYR A 181 7.55 1.71 -7.51
CA TYR A 181 7.79 0.26 -7.53
C TYR A 181 7.92 -0.25 -8.97
N LEU A 182 7.04 0.21 -9.86
CA LEU A 182 7.06 -0.17 -11.27
C LEU A 182 8.37 0.22 -11.95
N SER A 183 8.86 1.45 -11.72
CA SER A 183 10.13 1.92 -12.31
C SER A 183 11.31 1.06 -11.88
N ARG A 184 11.38 0.70 -10.58
CA ARG A 184 12.43 -0.20 -10.08
C ARG A 184 12.36 -1.60 -10.72
N ARG A 185 11.15 -2.13 -10.93
CA ARG A 185 10.94 -3.44 -11.56
C ARG A 185 11.27 -3.47 -13.06
N LEU A 186 11.13 -2.34 -13.74
CA LEU A 186 11.43 -2.17 -15.17
C LEU A 186 12.83 -1.57 -15.41
N ASP A 187 13.62 -1.36 -14.35
CA ASP A 187 14.95 -0.73 -14.38
C ASP A 187 14.92 0.64 -15.10
N LEU A 188 13.92 1.47 -14.77
CA LEU A 188 13.76 2.81 -15.32
C LEU A 188 14.34 3.86 -14.40
N ASP A 189 15.01 4.85 -14.97
CA ASP A 189 15.46 6.05 -14.27
C ASP A 189 14.28 7.03 -14.08
N PHE A 190 13.54 6.81 -13.01
CA PHE A 190 12.34 7.57 -12.67
C PHE A 190 12.37 8.00 -11.21
N GLU A 191 12.43 9.31 -10.99
CA GLU A 191 12.25 9.92 -9.67
C GLU A 191 10.85 10.55 -9.61
N PRO A 192 9.96 10.06 -8.72
CA PRO A 192 8.61 10.64 -8.58
C PRO A 192 8.69 12.08 -8.08
N ASP A 193 8.04 13.00 -8.78
CA ASP A 193 7.78 14.35 -8.26
C ASP A 193 6.62 14.28 -7.25
N PRO A 194 6.61 15.13 -6.20
CA PRO A 194 5.47 15.24 -5.28
C PRO A 194 4.12 15.58 -5.95
N GLU A 195 4.16 16.18 -7.14
CA GLU A 195 2.97 16.52 -7.93
C GLU A 195 2.53 15.37 -8.85
N ASP A 196 3.38 14.36 -9.07
CA ASP A 196 3.08 13.22 -9.93
C ASP A 196 2.06 12.27 -9.30
N GLN A 197 1.35 11.55 -10.18
CA GLN A 197 0.48 10.46 -9.74
C GLN A 197 1.29 9.33 -9.10
N VAL A 198 0.78 8.80 -8.00
CA VAL A 198 1.48 7.76 -7.22
C VAL A 198 1.34 6.38 -7.85
N THR A 199 0.24 6.11 -8.56
CA THR A 199 -0.08 4.76 -9.06
C THR A 199 -0.31 4.72 -10.56
N VAL A 200 -0.21 3.51 -11.14
CA VAL A 200 -0.57 3.26 -12.54
C VAL A 200 -2.02 3.65 -12.82
N SER A 201 -2.94 3.40 -11.88
CA SER A 201 -4.34 3.84 -12.00
C SER A 201 -4.47 5.36 -12.04
N GLY A 202 -3.75 6.06 -11.16
CA GLY A 202 -3.74 7.53 -11.13
C GLY A 202 -3.20 8.12 -12.43
N LEU A 203 -2.06 7.62 -12.89
CA LEU A 203 -1.45 8.02 -14.16
C LEU A 203 -2.42 7.90 -15.35
N LEU A 204 -3.13 6.76 -15.45
CA LEU A 204 -4.12 6.55 -16.51
C LEU A 204 -5.29 7.54 -16.42
N GLN A 205 -5.80 7.79 -15.20
CA GLN A 205 -6.90 8.72 -14.99
C GLN A 205 -6.51 10.15 -15.35
N GLU A 206 -5.31 10.57 -14.96
CA GLU A 206 -4.79 11.89 -15.27
C GLU A 206 -4.63 12.09 -16.78
N GLN A 207 -3.95 11.17 -17.48
CA GLN A 207 -3.71 11.31 -18.92
C GLN A 207 -4.97 11.22 -19.77
N LEU A 208 -5.96 10.44 -19.33
CA LEU A 208 -7.22 10.25 -20.05
C LEU A 208 -8.32 11.25 -19.62
N GLU A 209 -8.10 11.99 -18.52
CA GLU A 209 -9.06 12.93 -17.91
C GLU A 209 -10.45 12.30 -17.63
N ARG A 210 -10.49 10.98 -17.43
CA ARG A 210 -11.69 10.19 -17.14
C ARG A 210 -11.34 8.88 -16.49
N VAL A 211 -12.34 8.18 -15.95
CA VAL A 211 -12.16 6.81 -15.46
C VAL A 211 -11.82 5.89 -16.64
N PRO A 212 -10.65 5.22 -16.62
CA PRO A 212 -10.21 4.34 -17.69
C PRO A 212 -11.08 3.07 -17.80
N VAL A 213 -11.27 2.61 -19.04
CA VAL A 213 -12.00 1.37 -19.36
C VAL A 213 -11.08 0.39 -20.10
N VAL A 214 -11.52 -0.87 -20.23
CA VAL A 214 -10.75 -1.89 -20.96
C VAL A 214 -10.49 -1.44 -22.40
N GLY A 215 -9.24 -1.53 -22.83
CA GLY A 215 -8.77 -1.14 -24.15
C GLY A 215 -8.18 0.27 -24.22
N ASP A 216 -8.34 1.09 -23.19
CA ASP A 216 -7.66 2.39 -23.09
C ASP A 216 -6.15 2.22 -23.01
N GLU A 217 -5.43 3.18 -23.59
CA GLU A 217 -3.97 3.18 -23.64
C GLU A 217 -3.41 4.54 -23.25
N CYS A 218 -2.24 4.54 -22.63
CA CYS A 218 -1.43 5.72 -22.43
C CYS A 218 0.06 5.37 -22.59
N GLN A 219 0.92 6.38 -22.58
CA GLN A 219 2.37 6.22 -22.64
C GLN A 219 3.02 6.72 -21.35
N TRP A 220 4.02 6.00 -20.88
CA TRP A 220 4.81 6.37 -19.70
C TRP A 220 6.24 5.85 -19.85
N GLN A 221 7.23 6.74 -19.75
CA GLN A 221 8.68 6.40 -19.79
C GLN A 221 9.06 5.46 -20.95
N GLY A 222 8.56 5.73 -22.17
CA GLY A 222 8.84 4.92 -23.36
C GLY A 222 8.10 3.58 -23.40
N HIS A 223 7.16 3.37 -22.50
CA HIS A 223 6.33 2.17 -22.45
C HIS A 223 4.87 2.50 -22.76
N ARG A 224 4.22 1.62 -23.51
CA ARG A 224 2.77 1.64 -23.72
C ARG A 224 2.08 0.88 -22.59
N ILE A 225 1.14 1.53 -21.95
CA ILE A 225 0.28 0.96 -20.90
C ILE A 225 -1.12 0.79 -21.49
N ARG A 226 -1.64 -0.44 -21.48
CA ARG A 226 -2.99 -0.78 -21.97
C ARG A 226 -3.82 -1.37 -20.85
N VAL A 227 -5.04 -0.88 -20.63
CA VAL A 227 -5.98 -1.46 -19.67
C VAL A 227 -6.53 -2.79 -20.22
N ILE A 228 -6.29 -3.89 -19.49
CA ILE A 228 -6.77 -5.23 -19.84
C ILE A 228 -7.91 -5.71 -18.96
N GLU A 229 -8.05 -5.14 -17.75
CA GLU A 229 -9.13 -5.42 -16.83
C GLU A 229 -9.53 -4.13 -16.10
N ALA A 230 -10.83 -3.86 -15.99
CA ALA A 230 -11.37 -2.70 -15.29
C ALA A 230 -12.63 -3.06 -14.49
N SER A 231 -12.91 -2.29 -13.44
CA SER A 231 -14.12 -2.33 -12.63
C SER A 231 -14.87 -1.00 -12.74
N GLY A 232 -16.05 -0.90 -12.12
CA GLY A 232 -16.79 0.36 -12.04
C GLY A 232 -16.05 1.50 -11.31
N ARG A 233 -14.93 1.19 -10.63
CA ARG A 233 -14.07 2.14 -9.91
C ARG A 233 -12.78 2.49 -10.64
N GLY A 234 -12.56 1.93 -11.84
CA GLY A 234 -11.36 2.18 -12.67
C GLY A 234 -10.60 0.92 -13.04
N PRO A 235 -9.36 1.07 -13.55
CA PRO A 235 -8.55 -0.04 -14.01
C PRO A 235 -8.14 -0.93 -12.84
N VAL A 236 -8.14 -2.24 -13.06
CA VAL A 236 -7.69 -3.27 -12.12
C VAL A 236 -6.34 -3.81 -12.55
N LYS A 237 -6.18 -4.09 -13.85
CA LYS A 237 -4.96 -4.65 -14.42
C LYS A 237 -4.63 -4.02 -15.76
N VAL A 238 -3.35 -3.83 -16.01
CA VAL A 238 -2.83 -3.29 -17.27
C VAL A 238 -1.76 -4.20 -17.85
N LEU A 239 -1.56 -4.12 -19.17
CA LEU A 239 -0.42 -4.68 -19.89
C LEU A 239 0.53 -3.55 -20.23
N ILE A 240 1.82 -3.72 -19.87
CA ILE A 240 2.89 -2.78 -20.17
C ILE A 240 3.86 -3.42 -21.14
N ALA A 241 4.25 -2.71 -22.17
CA ALA A 241 5.24 -3.15 -23.15
C ALA A 241 6.11 -1.95 -23.59
N HIS A 242 7.39 -2.22 -23.84
CA HIS A 242 8.25 -1.23 -24.47
C HIS A 242 7.72 -0.89 -25.87
N GLU A 243 7.77 0.38 -26.23
CA GLU A 243 7.46 0.81 -27.62
C GLU A 243 8.74 0.66 -28.47
N ASP A 244 8.69 -0.21 -29.50
CA ASP A 244 9.80 -0.40 -30.46
C ASP A 244 9.99 0.83 -31.36
#